data_cf7ce1e53d1e179ead8b2473834342db
#
_entry.id   cf7ce1e53d1e179ead8b2473834342db
#
_cell.length_a   1.000
_cell.length_b   1.000
_cell.length_c   1.000
_cell.angle_alpha   90.00
_cell.angle_beta   90.00
_cell.angle_gamma   90.00
#
_symmetry.space_group_name_H-M   'P 1'
#
loop_
_entity.id
_entity.type
_entity.pdbx_description
1 polymer ?
#
loop_
_entity_poly.entity_id
_entity_poly.type
_entity_poly.pdbx_seq_one_letter_code
_entity_poly.pdbx_strand_id
1 'polypeptide(L)'
;EKGFAQAAKRSDRDTTQGVIEAYIHTGGRVGALVELGCETDFVARTPDFKELAHDLAMQVAAMSPEYVGDGDHPADDTRPAAQIDLLAQPFIKDSSQQISDLIQELAAKVGENVRVVRFSRLALAE
;
A
#
# COMPACT_ATOMS: atom_id res chain seq x y z
N GLU A 1 -0.58 -17.27 -15.56
CA GLU A 1 -2.00 -17.51 -15.79
C GLU A 1 -2.70 -18.06 -14.57
N LYS A 2 -2.16 -19.14 -14.04
CA LYS A 2 -2.69 -19.71 -12.81
C LYS A 2 -2.63 -18.68 -11.68
N GLY A 3 -1.58 -17.88 -11.63
CA GLY A 3 -1.41 -16.82 -10.67
C GLY A 3 -2.45 -15.71 -10.80
N PHE A 4 -2.80 -15.34 -12.04
CA PHE A 4 -3.81 -14.31 -12.28
C PHE A 4 -5.20 -14.75 -11.83
N ALA A 5 -5.60 -15.99 -12.16
CA ALA A 5 -6.89 -16.51 -11.76
C ALA A 5 -7.01 -16.59 -10.23
N GLN A 6 -5.96 -17.03 -9.56
CA GLN A 6 -5.95 -17.12 -8.10
C GLN A 6 -5.92 -15.75 -7.46
N ALA A 7 -5.18 -14.80 -8.04
CA ALA A 7 -5.13 -13.43 -7.53
C ALA A 7 -6.50 -12.76 -7.64
N ALA A 8 -7.21 -12.95 -8.77
CA ALA A 8 -8.54 -12.39 -8.95
C ALA A 8 -9.54 -12.94 -7.92
N LYS A 9 -9.45 -14.25 -7.62
CA LYS A 9 -10.30 -14.85 -6.59
C LYS A 9 -9.98 -14.30 -5.21
N ARG A 10 -8.68 -14.12 -4.90
CA ARG A 10 -8.26 -13.60 -3.60
C ARG A 10 -8.71 -12.17 -3.38
N SER A 11 -8.74 -11.35 -4.45
CA SER A 11 -9.08 -9.94 -4.32
C SER A 11 -10.50 -9.69 -3.82
N ASP A 12 -11.38 -10.70 -3.90
CA ASP A 12 -12.76 -10.60 -3.41
C ASP A 12 -12.89 -10.98 -1.94
N ARG A 13 -11.83 -11.47 -1.30
CA ARG A 13 -11.89 -11.93 0.08
C ARG A 13 -11.75 -10.75 1.05
N ASP A 14 -12.43 -10.84 2.18
CA ASP A 14 -12.40 -9.82 3.21
C ASP A 14 -11.02 -9.73 3.85
N THR A 15 -10.55 -8.49 4.07
CA THR A 15 -9.27 -8.21 4.71
C THR A 15 -9.53 -7.52 6.04
N THR A 16 -10.03 -8.28 7.02
CA THR A 16 -10.38 -7.73 8.34
C THR A 16 -9.23 -7.77 9.33
N GLN A 17 -8.15 -8.44 8.99
CA GLN A 17 -6.92 -8.48 9.79
C GLN A 17 -5.87 -7.62 9.12
N GLY A 18 -4.77 -7.37 9.79
CA GLY A 18 -3.69 -6.57 9.24
C GLY A 18 -2.95 -5.78 10.30
N VAL A 19 -2.28 -4.72 9.87
CA VAL A 19 -1.56 -3.82 10.78
C VAL A 19 -1.79 -2.38 10.37
N ILE A 20 -1.68 -1.49 11.36
CA ILE A 20 -1.53 -0.05 11.11
C ILE A 20 -0.07 0.27 11.41
N GLU A 21 0.64 0.71 10.39
CA GLU A 21 2.05 1.03 10.51
C GLU A 21 2.27 2.52 10.40
N ALA A 22 3.16 3.04 11.25
CA ALA A 22 3.51 4.45 11.27
C ALA A 22 4.94 4.65 10.78
N TYR A 23 5.15 5.73 10.04
CA TYR A 23 6.49 6.20 9.69
C TYR A 23 6.56 7.68 10.01
N ILE A 24 7.52 8.06 10.84
CA ILE A 24 7.80 9.46 11.13
C ILE A 24 9.20 9.75 10.61
N HIS A 25 9.29 10.68 9.67
CA HIS A 25 10.58 11.02 9.08
C HIS A 25 11.48 11.72 10.11
N THR A 26 12.79 11.52 9.98
CA THR A 26 13.78 12.13 10.86
C THR A 26 13.52 13.64 10.97
N GLY A 27 13.45 14.14 12.19
CA GLY A 27 13.13 15.54 12.48
C GLY A 27 11.66 15.75 12.84
N GLY A 28 10.79 14.75 12.63
CA GLY A 28 9.41 14.81 13.10
C GLY A 28 8.52 15.79 12.35
N ARG A 29 8.85 16.15 11.12
CA ARG A 29 8.10 17.16 10.35
C ARG A 29 7.13 16.56 9.35
N VAL A 30 7.29 15.28 9.03
CA VAL A 30 6.41 14.53 8.12
C VAL A 30 6.18 13.16 8.71
N GLY A 31 4.96 12.68 8.65
CA GLY A 31 4.63 11.34 9.09
C GLY A 31 3.47 10.76 8.32
N ALA A 32 3.35 9.44 8.38
CA ALA A 32 2.25 8.74 7.72
C ALA A 32 1.82 7.53 8.56
N LEU A 33 0.54 7.18 8.40
CA LEU A 33 -0.04 5.95 8.91
C LEU A 33 -0.61 5.20 7.72
N VAL A 34 -0.37 3.89 7.66
CA VAL A 34 -0.95 3.05 6.60
C VAL A 34 -1.62 1.85 7.25
N GLU A 35 -2.85 1.59 6.85
CA GLU A 35 -3.56 0.38 7.23
C GLU A 35 -3.42 -0.62 6.10
N LEU A 36 -2.63 -1.68 6.33
CA LEU A 36 -2.45 -2.77 5.37
C LEU A 36 -3.25 -3.97 5.87
N GLY A 37 -4.18 -4.45 5.03
CA GLY A 37 -5.10 -5.51 5.39
C GLY A 37 -4.73 -6.85 4.76
N CYS A 38 -5.06 -7.92 5.45
CA CYS A 38 -4.96 -9.29 4.97
C CYS A 38 -6.10 -10.13 5.57
N GLU A 39 -6.14 -11.42 5.24
CA GLU A 39 -7.27 -12.26 5.64
C GLU A 39 -7.12 -12.80 7.06
N THR A 40 -5.88 -13.14 7.48
CA THR A 40 -5.64 -13.77 8.78
C THR A 40 -4.64 -12.99 9.60
N ASP A 41 -4.81 -13.08 10.92
CA ASP A 41 -3.85 -12.56 11.88
C ASP A 41 -2.48 -13.25 11.74
N PHE A 42 -2.48 -14.47 11.27
CA PHE A 42 -1.27 -15.25 11.03
C PHE A 42 -0.34 -14.53 10.06
N VAL A 43 -0.87 -14.11 8.92
CA VAL A 43 -0.11 -13.38 7.89
C VAL A 43 0.27 -11.99 8.41
N ALA A 44 -0.63 -11.32 9.13
CA ALA A 44 -0.38 -9.98 9.65
C ALA A 44 0.86 -9.93 10.57
N ARG A 45 1.19 -11.03 11.23
CA ARG A 45 2.33 -11.08 12.15
C ARG A 45 3.64 -11.46 11.49
N THR A 46 3.64 -11.80 10.20
CA THR A 46 4.88 -12.21 9.53
C THR A 46 5.81 -11.00 9.32
N PRO A 47 7.12 -11.23 9.33
CA PRO A 47 8.08 -10.16 9.05
C PRO A 47 7.88 -9.53 7.67
N ASP A 48 7.57 -10.33 6.66
CA ASP A 48 7.37 -9.83 5.29
C ASP A 48 6.19 -8.87 5.22
N PHE A 49 5.10 -9.19 5.92
CA PHE A 49 3.92 -8.33 5.93
C PHE A 49 4.23 -6.99 6.62
N LYS A 50 4.91 -7.05 7.76
CA LYS A 50 5.28 -5.85 8.51
C LYS A 50 6.27 -4.98 7.73
N GLU A 51 7.20 -5.60 7.02
CA GLU A 51 8.16 -4.88 6.20
C GLU A 51 7.45 -4.13 5.07
N LEU A 52 6.50 -4.79 4.41
CA LEU A 52 5.72 -4.13 3.37
C LEU A 52 4.94 -2.95 3.95
N ALA A 53 4.29 -3.14 5.10
CA ALA A 53 3.55 -2.06 5.75
C ALA A 53 4.46 -0.86 6.04
N HIS A 54 5.67 -1.11 6.53
CA HIS A 54 6.65 -0.07 6.81
C HIS A 54 7.06 0.66 5.52
N ASP A 55 7.36 -0.09 4.47
CA ASP A 55 7.74 0.49 3.17
C ASP A 55 6.62 1.35 2.60
N LEU A 56 5.37 0.92 2.77
CA LEU A 56 4.21 1.70 2.30
C LEU A 56 4.04 2.99 3.08
N ALA A 57 4.21 2.94 4.40
CA ALA A 57 4.14 4.16 5.22
C ALA A 57 5.22 5.16 4.83
N MET A 58 6.43 4.67 4.57
CA MET A 58 7.54 5.49 4.10
C MET A 58 7.26 6.09 2.72
N GLN A 59 6.69 5.29 1.81
CA GLN A 59 6.29 5.75 0.48
C GLN A 59 5.28 6.89 0.57
N VAL A 60 4.26 6.75 1.41
CA VAL A 60 3.24 7.78 1.61
C VAL A 60 3.87 9.06 2.13
N ALA A 61 4.74 8.96 3.13
CA ALA A 61 5.41 10.12 3.70
C ALA A 61 6.26 10.85 2.67
N ALA A 62 7.00 10.09 1.84
CA ALA A 62 7.95 10.64 0.89
C ALA A 62 7.29 11.20 -0.37
N MET A 63 6.28 10.51 -0.90
CA MET A 63 5.73 10.80 -2.22
C MET A 63 4.36 11.46 -2.21
N SER A 64 3.74 11.57 -1.04
CA SER A 64 2.47 12.30 -0.86
C SER A 64 1.37 11.90 -1.85
N PRO A 65 1.05 10.61 -2.00
CA PRO A 65 -0.10 10.23 -2.82
C PRO A 65 -1.38 10.76 -2.19
N GLU A 66 -2.40 10.99 -3.01
CA GLU A 66 -3.68 11.51 -2.52
C GLU A 66 -4.74 10.44 -2.42
N TYR A 67 -4.60 9.34 -3.17
CA TYR A 67 -5.58 8.24 -3.21
C TYR A 67 -4.85 6.91 -3.12
N VAL A 68 -5.56 5.88 -2.67
CA VAL A 68 -5.01 4.53 -2.72
C VAL A 68 -4.80 4.12 -4.19
N GLY A 69 -5.81 4.32 -5.01
CA GLY A 69 -5.80 3.92 -6.41
C GLY A 69 -7.03 3.07 -6.74
N ASP A 70 -6.97 2.34 -7.86
CA ASP A 70 -8.04 1.43 -8.30
C ASP A 70 -9.41 2.12 -8.40
N GLY A 71 -9.40 3.32 -8.98
CA GLY A 71 -10.64 4.06 -9.20
C GLY A 71 -11.08 4.94 -8.04
N ASP A 72 -10.26 5.07 -7.02
CA ASP A 72 -10.60 5.90 -5.86
C ASP A 72 -10.59 7.39 -6.18
N HIS A 73 -9.78 7.82 -7.15
CA HIS A 73 -9.72 9.26 -7.44
C HIS A 73 -10.86 9.69 -8.35
N PRO A 74 -11.33 10.95 -8.21
CA PRO A 74 -12.43 11.45 -9.03
C PRO A 74 -12.06 11.47 -10.52
N ALA A 75 -13.06 11.22 -11.38
CA ALA A 75 -12.85 11.19 -12.82
C ALA A 75 -12.36 12.54 -13.39
N ASP A 76 -12.65 13.64 -12.70
CA ASP A 76 -12.22 14.97 -13.11
C ASP A 76 -10.80 15.32 -12.67
N ASP A 77 -10.17 14.49 -11.87
CA ASP A 77 -8.75 14.64 -11.52
C ASP A 77 -7.93 14.02 -12.64
N THR A 78 -7.36 14.86 -13.49
CA THR A 78 -6.66 14.42 -14.70
C THR A 78 -5.15 14.29 -14.51
N ARG A 79 -4.66 14.45 -13.29
CA ARG A 79 -3.23 14.25 -13.02
C ARG A 79 -2.83 12.79 -13.26
N PRO A 80 -1.57 12.53 -13.66
CA PRO A 80 -1.14 11.14 -13.89
C PRO A 80 -1.32 10.26 -12.65
N ALA A 81 -1.81 9.04 -12.84
CA ALA A 81 -1.99 8.09 -11.74
C ALA A 81 -0.69 7.84 -10.98
N ALA A 82 0.44 7.79 -11.70
CA ALA A 82 1.75 7.59 -11.08
C ALA A 82 2.14 8.73 -10.11
N GLN A 83 1.43 9.85 -10.15
CA GLN A 83 1.66 10.97 -9.24
C GLN A 83 0.75 10.89 -8.02
N ILE A 84 -0.53 10.58 -8.22
CA ILE A 84 -1.56 10.75 -7.19
C ILE A 84 -2.07 9.45 -6.57
N ASP A 85 -1.91 8.31 -7.25
CA ASP A 85 -2.41 7.03 -6.76
C ASP A 85 -1.26 6.21 -6.18
N LEU A 86 -1.32 5.89 -4.89
CA LEU A 86 -0.27 5.12 -4.22
C LEU A 86 0.10 3.86 -5.01
N LEU A 87 -0.90 3.09 -5.43
CA LEU A 87 -0.67 1.81 -6.10
C LEU A 87 0.08 1.94 -7.42
N ALA A 88 -0.07 3.08 -8.11
CA ALA A 88 0.57 3.33 -9.40
C ALA A 88 1.93 4.02 -9.28
N GLN A 89 2.30 4.47 -8.10
CA GLN A 89 3.59 5.16 -7.93
C GLN A 89 4.76 4.18 -8.05
N PRO A 90 5.86 4.62 -8.66
CA PRO A 90 7.12 3.86 -8.58
C PRO A 90 7.58 3.78 -7.12
N PHE A 91 8.06 2.62 -6.72
CA PHE A 91 8.55 2.42 -5.36
C PHE A 91 9.84 3.24 -5.15
N ILE A 92 9.90 4.00 -4.06
CA ILE A 92 11.05 4.89 -3.81
C ILE A 92 12.36 4.13 -3.63
N LYS A 93 12.29 2.87 -3.16
CA LYS A 93 13.50 2.04 -2.96
C LYS A 93 13.89 1.26 -4.21
N ASP A 94 12.99 1.13 -5.18
CA ASP A 94 13.25 0.42 -6.43
C ASP A 94 12.24 0.86 -7.48
N SER A 95 12.62 1.85 -8.28
CA SER A 95 11.71 2.48 -9.25
C SER A 95 11.32 1.58 -10.42
N SER A 96 11.93 0.40 -10.55
CA SER A 96 11.53 -0.57 -11.55
C SER A 96 10.24 -1.29 -11.18
N GLN A 97 9.79 -1.15 -9.93
CA GLN A 97 8.54 -1.74 -9.43
C GLN A 97 7.56 -0.64 -9.05
N GLN A 98 6.28 -0.90 -9.30
CA GLN A 98 5.21 -0.07 -8.76
C GLN A 98 4.81 -0.61 -7.39
N ILE A 99 4.16 0.22 -6.59
CA ILE A 99 3.65 -0.21 -5.28
C ILE A 99 2.69 -1.40 -5.42
N SER A 100 1.83 -1.39 -6.46
CA SER A 100 0.93 -2.52 -6.70
C SER A 100 1.67 -3.84 -6.90
N ASP A 101 2.86 -3.80 -7.51
CA ASP A 101 3.67 -5.01 -7.74
C ASP A 101 4.11 -5.63 -6.41
N LEU A 102 4.50 -4.80 -5.45
CA LEU A 102 4.94 -5.27 -4.13
C LEU A 102 3.80 -5.97 -3.39
N ILE A 103 2.61 -5.40 -3.47
CA ILE A 103 1.42 -5.96 -2.81
C ILE A 103 1.04 -7.29 -3.45
N GLN A 104 1.00 -7.34 -4.78
CA GLN A 104 0.67 -8.56 -5.52
C GLN A 104 1.68 -9.67 -5.26
N GLU A 105 2.95 -9.32 -5.18
CA GLU A 105 4.02 -10.27 -4.89
C GLU A 105 3.84 -10.90 -3.51
N LEU A 106 3.57 -10.09 -2.50
CA LEU A 106 3.32 -10.61 -1.16
C LEU A 106 2.04 -11.45 -1.12
N ALA A 107 0.96 -10.97 -1.75
CA ALA A 107 -0.30 -11.70 -1.81
C ALA A 107 -0.11 -13.09 -2.43
N ALA A 108 0.66 -13.17 -3.50
CA ALA A 108 0.96 -14.46 -4.14
C ALA A 108 1.77 -15.37 -3.22
N LYS A 109 2.73 -14.81 -2.51
CA LYS A 109 3.60 -15.58 -1.61
C LYS A 109 2.83 -16.16 -0.43
N VAL A 110 1.92 -15.40 0.17
CA VAL A 110 1.19 -15.84 1.36
C VAL A 110 -0.15 -16.52 1.03
N GLY A 111 -0.62 -16.42 -0.21
CA GLY A 111 -1.87 -17.03 -0.64
C GLY A 111 -3.12 -16.35 -0.10
N GLU A 112 -3.02 -15.07 0.26
CA GLU A 112 -4.14 -14.30 0.80
C GLU A 112 -4.31 -12.99 0.05
N ASN A 113 -5.52 -12.43 0.11
CA ASN A 113 -5.74 -11.07 -0.33
C ASN A 113 -4.97 -10.12 0.59
N VAL A 114 -4.21 -9.22 0.00
CA VAL A 114 -3.47 -8.16 0.71
C VAL A 114 -3.82 -6.84 0.03
N ARG A 115 -4.23 -5.85 0.80
CA ARG A 115 -4.60 -4.56 0.22
C ARG A 115 -4.34 -3.41 1.18
N VAL A 116 -4.04 -2.25 0.61
CA VAL A 116 -4.04 -1.00 1.38
C VAL A 116 -5.50 -0.61 1.59
N VAL A 117 -5.90 -0.55 2.84
CA VAL A 117 -7.28 -0.16 3.18
C VAL A 117 -7.39 1.36 3.15
N ARG A 118 -6.46 2.06 3.78
CA ARG A 118 -6.42 3.52 3.81
C ARG A 118 -5.07 3.98 4.34
N PHE A 119 -4.80 5.26 4.17
CA PHE A 119 -3.63 5.89 4.75
C PHE A 119 -3.92 7.34 5.12
N SER A 120 -3.04 7.92 5.92
CA SER A 120 -3.10 9.32 6.30
C SER A 120 -1.67 9.88 6.32
N ARG A 121 -1.51 11.11 5.87
CA ARG A 121 -0.21 11.78 5.86
C ARG A 121 -0.35 13.16 6.49
N LEU A 122 0.61 13.50 7.34
CA LEU A 122 0.68 14.82 7.94
C LEU A 122 2.07 15.39 7.69
N ALA A 123 2.12 16.67 7.37
CA ALA A 123 3.36 17.40 7.22
C ALA A 123 3.18 18.80 7.77
N LEU A 124 4.20 19.28 8.48
CA LEU A 124 4.15 20.64 9.02
C LEU A 124 4.23 21.64 7.87
N ALA A 125 3.45 22.72 8.00
CA ALA A 125 3.44 23.82 7.05
C ALA A 125 2.91 23.46 5.65
N GLU A 126 2.05 22.45 5.60
CA GLU A 126 1.34 22.13 4.36
C GLU A 126 -0.15 22.37 4.47
#